data_6156363974faa76e37b450df0d6ab5fc
#
_entry.id   6156363974faa76e37b450df0d6ab5fc
#
_cell.length_a   1.000
_cell.length_b   1.000
_cell.length_c   1.000
_cell.angle_alpha   90.00
_cell.angle_beta   90.00
_cell.angle_gamma   90.00
#
_symmetry.space_group_name_H-M   'P 1'
#
loop_
_entity.id
_entity.type
_entity.pdbx_description
1 polymer ?
#
loop_
_entity_poly.entity_id
_entity_poly.type
_entity_poly.pdbx_seq_one_letter_code
_entity_poly.pdbx_strand_id
1 'polypeptide(L)'
;MDIYTILGTVFELENGVKVGVGICYDIRFPELAWKYRQEGAKILVYPGAFNMTTGPAHWAKLQIARALDNQCFVMTASPARDLEATYHAWGHSMAVNSWGEILCEADAAEEVLVVDLDLNSLDETRKNVPISTQRMPECY
;
A
#
# COMPACT_ATOMS: atom_id res chain seq x y z
N MET A 1 28.55 7.53 -8.71
CA MET A 1 27.54 6.60 -8.14
C MET A 1 26.27 7.39 -8.05
N ASP A 2 25.47 7.30 -9.12
CA ASP A 2 24.28 8.11 -9.24
C ASP A 2 23.25 7.61 -8.23
N ILE A 3 22.93 8.46 -7.28
CA ILE A 3 21.83 8.26 -6.37
C ILE A 3 20.57 8.28 -7.23
N TYR A 4 19.95 7.13 -7.42
CA TYR A 4 18.62 7.08 -8.00
C TYR A 4 17.70 7.91 -7.08
N THR A 5 17.43 9.12 -7.53
CA THR A 5 16.37 9.91 -6.91
C THR A 5 15.08 9.18 -7.24
N ILE A 6 14.62 8.35 -6.31
CA ILE A 6 13.28 7.76 -6.40
C ILE A 6 12.31 8.94 -6.23
N LEU A 7 11.96 9.55 -7.35
CA LEU A 7 10.84 10.48 -7.40
C LEU A 7 9.59 9.63 -7.24
N GLY A 8 9.13 9.53 -5.99
CA GLY A 8 7.85 8.90 -5.72
C GLY A 8 6.77 9.57 -6.56
N THR A 9 5.88 8.77 -7.13
CA THR A 9 4.81 9.27 -7.98
C THR A 9 3.54 9.43 -7.14
N VAL A 10 3.08 10.67 -7.01
CA VAL A 10 1.73 10.98 -6.52
C VAL A 10 0.96 11.65 -7.64
N PHE A 11 -0.22 11.16 -7.95
CA PHE A 11 -1.12 11.78 -8.93
C PHE A 11 -2.51 11.96 -8.31
N GLU A 12 -3.30 12.83 -8.92
CA GLU A 12 -4.64 13.17 -8.47
C GLU A 12 -5.68 12.61 -9.46
N LEU A 13 -6.69 11.95 -8.91
CA LEU A 13 -7.85 11.49 -9.67
C LEU A 13 -8.80 12.67 -9.96
N GLU A 14 -9.71 12.51 -10.92
CA GLU A 14 -10.70 13.55 -11.30
C GLU A 14 -11.54 14.05 -10.12
N ASN A 15 -11.76 13.23 -9.09
CA ASN A 15 -12.51 13.59 -7.88
C ASN A 15 -11.61 14.23 -6.80
N GLY A 16 -10.38 14.60 -7.10
CA GLY A 16 -9.45 15.24 -6.16
C GLY A 16 -8.72 14.29 -5.19
N VAL A 17 -8.94 12.98 -5.29
CA VAL A 17 -8.26 12.00 -4.44
C VAL A 17 -6.85 11.77 -4.94
N LYS A 18 -5.87 11.93 -4.07
CA LYS A 18 -4.46 11.66 -4.39
C LYS A 18 -4.06 10.21 -4.12
N VAL A 19 -3.32 9.65 -5.06
CA VAL A 19 -2.83 8.27 -5.07
C VAL A 19 -1.32 8.27 -5.14
N GLY A 20 -0.66 7.62 -4.18
CA GLY A 20 0.79 7.36 -4.21
C GLY A 20 1.08 5.98 -4.78
N VAL A 21 2.05 5.87 -5.68
CA VAL A 21 2.42 4.60 -6.33
C VAL A 21 3.86 4.25 -6.00
N GLY A 22 4.05 3.08 -5.38
CA GLY A 22 5.33 2.40 -5.25
C GLY A 22 5.31 1.07 -6.00
N ILE A 23 6.47 0.47 -6.26
CA ILE A 23 6.55 -0.78 -7.01
C ILE A 23 7.21 -1.86 -6.16
N CYS A 24 6.48 -2.97 -5.96
CA CYS A 24 7.00 -4.22 -5.40
C CYS A 24 7.77 -4.00 -4.07
N TYR A 25 9.10 -3.98 -4.15
CA TYR A 25 10.01 -3.85 -3.01
C TYR A 25 9.84 -2.52 -2.26
N ASP A 26 9.32 -1.48 -2.92
CA ASP A 26 9.11 -0.14 -2.35
C ASP A 26 8.19 -0.16 -1.12
N ILE A 27 7.27 -1.13 -1.04
CA ILE A 27 6.39 -1.30 0.12
C ILE A 27 7.18 -1.55 1.43
N ARG A 28 8.44 -1.99 1.33
CA ARG A 28 9.31 -2.25 2.50
C ARG A 28 9.83 -0.97 3.16
N PHE A 29 9.81 0.14 2.43
CA PHE A 29 10.32 1.42 2.90
C PHE A 29 9.19 2.30 3.45
N PRO A 30 9.03 2.38 4.78
CA PRO A 30 7.99 3.20 5.40
C PRO A 30 8.15 4.69 5.07
N GLU A 31 9.35 5.14 4.81
CA GLU A 31 9.68 6.54 4.48
C GLU A 31 9.00 6.98 3.17
N LEU A 32 8.93 6.09 2.17
CA LEU A 32 8.27 6.37 0.90
C LEU A 32 6.76 6.54 1.09
N ALA A 33 6.14 5.63 1.83
CA ALA A 33 4.71 5.72 2.14
C ALA A 33 4.39 7.00 2.93
N TRP A 34 5.26 7.35 3.89
CA TRP A 34 5.13 8.59 4.65
C TRP A 34 5.26 9.83 3.77
N LYS A 35 6.20 9.85 2.83
CA LYS A 35 6.32 10.93 1.85
C LYS A 35 5.04 11.12 1.06
N TYR A 36 4.46 10.05 0.54
CA TYR A 36 3.19 10.11 -0.19
C TYR A 36 2.05 10.66 0.69
N ARG A 37 2.02 10.22 1.96
CA ARG A 37 1.05 10.73 2.93
C ARG A 37 1.21 12.24 3.16
N GLN A 38 2.44 12.76 3.24
CA GLN A 38 2.72 14.20 3.36
C GLN A 38 2.28 14.98 2.12
N GLU A 39 2.37 14.39 0.93
CA GLU A 39 1.89 14.96 -0.33
C GLU A 39 0.36 14.89 -0.47
N GLY A 40 -0.33 14.32 0.51
CA GLY A 40 -1.80 14.28 0.61
C GLY A 40 -2.41 13.00 0.06
N ALA A 41 -1.64 11.96 -0.22
CA ALA A 41 -2.20 10.69 -0.66
C ALA A 41 -3.19 10.11 0.36
N LYS A 42 -4.33 9.65 -0.14
CA LYS A 42 -5.33 8.88 0.59
C LYS A 42 -5.27 7.39 0.27
N ILE A 43 -4.71 7.06 -0.88
CA ILE A 43 -4.55 5.69 -1.40
C ILE A 43 -3.08 5.46 -1.73
N LEU A 44 -2.54 4.31 -1.34
CA LEU A 44 -1.22 3.83 -1.71
C LEU A 44 -1.38 2.57 -2.55
N VAL A 45 -0.76 2.54 -3.72
CA VAL A 45 -0.85 1.40 -4.64
C VAL A 45 0.53 0.80 -4.85
N TYR A 46 0.62 -0.52 -4.71
CA TYR A 46 1.87 -1.26 -4.90
C TYR A 46 1.65 -2.48 -5.80
N PRO A 47 1.80 -2.35 -7.13
CA PRO A 47 1.95 -3.52 -7.98
C PRO A 47 3.26 -4.24 -7.64
N GLY A 48 3.21 -5.57 -7.52
CA GLY A 48 4.40 -6.31 -7.12
C GLY A 48 4.19 -7.82 -7.09
N ALA A 49 5.28 -8.57 -7.16
CA ALA A 49 5.28 -10.02 -7.13
C ALA A 49 6.23 -10.50 -6.03
N PHE A 50 5.69 -10.83 -4.87
CA PHE A 50 6.44 -11.50 -3.82
C PHE A 50 6.53 -13.00 -4.15
N ASN A 51 7.64 -13.63 -3.74
CA ASN A 51 7.86 -15.06 -3.93
C ASN A 51 7.19 -15.90 -2.84
N MET A 52 7.27 -17.21 -2.97
CA MET A 52 6.65 -18.18 -2.06
C MET A 52 7.24 -18.18 -0.63
N THR A 53 8.37 -17.52 -0.39
CA THR A 53 8.98 -17.36 0.94
C THR A 53 8.50 -16.08 1.61
N THR A 54 8.65 -14.95 0.92
CA THR A 54 8.33 -13.64 1.49
C THR A 54 6.86 -13.26 1.32
N GLY A 55 6.15 -13.87 0.40
CA GLY A 55 4.71 -13.68 0.21
C GLY A 55 3.94 -14.00 1.48
N PRO A 56 3.90 -15.26 1.93
CA PRO A 56 3.15 -15.65 3.13
C PRO A 56 3.68 -14.98 4.41
N ALA A 57 4.98 -14.69 4.46
CA ALA A 57 5.60 -14.10 5.64
C ALA A 57 5.36 -12.60 5.78
N HIS A 58 5.35 -11.85 4.69
CA HIS A 58 5.43 -10.38 4.72
C HIS A 58 4.32 -9.65 3.97
N TRP A 59 3.74 -10.22 2.90
CA TRP A 59 2.89 -9.49 1.96
C TRP A 59 1.73 -8.75 2.63
N ALA A 60 0.85 -9.46 3.32
CA ALA A 60 -0.28 -8.85 4.03
C ALA A 60 0.18 -7.93 5.18
N LYS A 61 1.20 -8.36 5.94
CA LYS A 61 1.70 -7.58 7.08
C LYS A 61 2.26 -6.23 6.68
N LEU A 62 2.98 -6.15 5.55
CA LEU A 62 3.50 -4.88 5.06
C LEU A 62 2.39 -3.94 4.62
N GLN A 63 1.35 -4.45 3.97
CA GLN A 63 0.21 -3.65 3.56
C GLN A 63 -0.55 -3.10 4.76
N ILE A 64 -0.83 -3.93 5.75
CA ILE A 64 -1.47 -3.54 7.01
C ILE A 64 -0.61 -2.47 7.72
N ALA A 65 0.71 -2.68 7.81
CA ALA A 65 1.62 -1.71 8.41
C ALA A 65 1.57 -0.36 7.67
N ARG A 66 1.65 -0.34 6.33
CA ARG A 66 1.57 0.91 5.56
C ARG A 66 0.23 1.60 5.69
N ALA A 67 -0.87 0.84 5.79
CA ALA A 67 -2.20 1.38 6.03
C ALA A 67 -2.29 2.07 7.40
N LEU A 68 -1.82 1.41 8.45
CA LEU A 68 -1.84 1.94 9.83
C LEU A 68 -0.87 3.12 10.01
N ASP A 69 0.39 2.99 9.58
CA ASP A 69 1.42 4.01 9.76
C ASP A 69 1.06 5.35 9.11
N ASN A 70 0.32 5.28 7.98
CA ASN A 70 0.03 6.44 7.15
C ASN A 70 -1.45 6.81 7.14
N GLN A 71 -2.31 5.97 7.72
CA GLN A 71 -3.76 6.16 7.69
C GLN A 71 -4.25 6.40 6.26
N CYS A 72 -3.92 5.45 5.38
CA CYS A 72 -4.28 5.43 3.96
C CYS A 72 -4.93 4.08 3.64
N PHE A 73 -5.73 4.06 2.57
CA PHE A 73 -6.03 2.80 1.92
C PHE A 73 -4.76 2.27 1.24
N VAL A 74 -4.52 0.97 1.32
CA VAL A 74 -3.42 0.32 0.62
C VAL A 74 -3.99 -0.73 -0.32
N MET A 75 -3.60 -0.65 -1.59
CA MET A 75 -4.05 -1.58 -2.62
C MET A 75 -2.82 -2.21 -3.28
N THR A 76 -2.85 -3.51 -3.47
CA THR A 76 -1.77 -4.22 -4.15
C THR A 76 -2.32 -5.07 -5.27
N ALA A 77 -1.55 -5.17 -6.35
CA ALA A 77 -1.80 -6.06 -7.46
C ALA A 77 -0.60 -6.98 -7.66
N SER A 78 -0.82 -8.28 -7.56
CA SER A 78 0.17 -9.31 -7.81
C SER A 78 -0.24 -10.16 -9.01
N PRO A 79 0.71 -10.63 -9.84
CA PRO A 79 0.39 -11.62 -10.86
C PRO A 79 -0.22 -12.87 -10.25
N ALA A 80 -1.09 -13.54 -10.99
CA ALA A 80 -1.53 -14.89 -10.65
C ALA A 80 -0.33 -15.83 -10.58
N ARG A 81 -0.43 -16.85 -9.73
CA ARG A 81 0.61 -17.86 -9.60
C ARG A 81 0.57 -18.81 -10.78
N ASP A 82 1.68 -18.88 -11.49
CA ASP A 82 1.93 -19.86 -12.54
C ASP A 82 3.01 -20.84 -12.04
N LEU A 83 2.66 -22.09 -11.88
CA LEU A 83 3.58 -23.14 -11.39
C LEU A 83 4.52 -23.66 -12.49
N GLU A 84 4.24 -23.37 -13.75
CA GLU A 84 5.11 -23.71 -14.87
C GLU A 84 6.17 -22.62 -15.15
N ALA A 85 5.98 -21.41 -14.58
CA ALA A 85 6.94 -20.32 -14.70
C ALA A 85 8.19 -20.57 -13.85
N THR A 86 9.30 -19.93 -14.22
CA THR A 86 10.55 -19.99 -13.46
C THR A 86 10.47 -19.21 -12.15
N TYR A 87 9.58 -18.24 -12.05
CA TYR A 87 9.31 -17.46 -10.85
C TYR A 87 7.85 -17.65 -10.41
N HIS A 88 7.67 -18.17 -9.21
CA HIS A 88 6.34 -18.38 -8.65
C HIS A 88 5.94 -17.17 -7.79
N ALA A 89 5.02 -16.37 -8.31
CA ALA A 89 4.43 -15.28 -7.55
C ALA A 89 3.52 -15.81 -6.43
N TRP A 90 3.49 -15.09 -5.31
CA TRP A 90 2.59 -15.43 -4.21
C TRP A 90 1.12 -15.23 -4.59
N GLY A 91 0.80 -14.27 -5.44
CA GLY A 91 -0.56 -13.83 -5.73
C GLY A 91 -1.09 -12.94 -4.61
N HIS A 92 -2.33 -13.18 -4.19
CA HIS A 92 -2.96 -12.53 -3.04
C HIS A 92 -2.99 -11.00 -3.18
N SER A 93 -3.43 -10.49 -4.34
CA SER A 93 -3.80 -9.08 -4.48
C SER A 93 -4.81 -8.71 -3.41
N MET A 94 -4.69 -7.54 -2.79
CA MET A 94 -5.59 -7.18 -1.70
C MET A 94 -5.79 -5.68 -1.58
N ALA A 95 -6.83 -5.30 -0.83
CA ALA A 95 -7.05 -3.93 -0.38
C ALA A 95 -7.22 -3.90 1.14
N VAL A 96 -6.58 -2.92 1.78
CA VAL A 96 -6.59 -2.70 3.22
C VAL A 96 -7.06 -1.28 3.52
N ASN A 97 -7.91 -1.09 4.52
CA ASN A 97 -8.38 0.23 4.92
C ASN A 97 -7.42 0.92 5.91
N SER A 98 -7.69 2.18 6.21
CA SER A 98 -6.87 3.00 7.13
C SER A 98 -6.85 2.49 8.58
N TRP A 99 -7.73 1.55 8.93
CA TRP A 99 -7.79 0.88 10.25
C TRP A 99 -7.02 -0.44 10.27
N GLY A 100 -6.41 -0.83 9.13
CA GLY A 100 -5.65 -2.08 9.00
C GLY A 100 -6.50 -3.31 8.72
N GLU A 101 -7.78 -3.14 8.41
CA GLU A 101 -8.67 -4.24 8.05
C GLU A 101 -8.55 -4.57 6.57
N ILE A 102 -8.47 -5.85 6.26
CA ILE A 102 -8.47 -6.35 4.88
C ILE A 102 -9.90 -6.25 4.34
N LEU A 103 -10.09 -5.40 3.33
CA LEU A 103 -11.39 -5.21 2.67
C LEU A 103 -11.70 -6.32 1.67
N CYS A 104 -10.69 -6.74 0.93
CA CYS A 104 -10.76 -7.88 0.01
C CYS A 104 -9.36 -8.45 -0.23
N GLU A 105 -9.30 -9.73 -0.56
CA GLU A 105 -8.07 -10.46 -0.88
C GLU A 105 -8.40 -11.49 -1.95
N ALA A 106 -7.61 -11.54 -3.02
CA ALA A 106 -7.63 -12.59 -4.02
C ALA A 106 -6.90 -13.84 -3.52
N ASP A 107 -7.19 -14.96 -4.14
CA ASP A 107 -6.36 -16.15 -4.05
C ASP A 107 -5.11 -16.03 -4.94
N ALA A 108 -4.46 -17.15 -5.19
CA ALA A 108 -3.31 -17.24 -6.07
C ALA A 108 -3.66 -17.26 -7.56
N ALA A 109 -4.92 -17.50 -7.90
CA ALA A 109 -5.42 -17.57 -9.28
C ALA A 109 -5.65 -16.18 -9.89
N GLU A 110 -5.94 -16.15 -11.18
CA GLU A 110 -6.34 -14.92 -11.85
C GLU A 110 -7.73 -14.48 -11.35
N GLU A 111 -7.80 -13.26 -10.83
CA GLU A 111 -9.02 -12.69 -10.27
C GLU A 111 -9.00 -11.17 -10.40
N VAL A 112 -10.19 -10.58 -10.57
CA VAL A 112 -10.39 -9.13 -10.53
C VAL A 112 -11.15 -8.77 -9.26
N LEU A 113 -10.52 -7.99 -8.38
CA LEU A 113 -11.13 -7.46 -7.17
C LEU A 113 -11.72 -6.08 -7.45
N VAL A 114 -12.94 -5.85 -6.98
CA VAL A 114 -13.58 -4.53 -6.96
C VAL A 114 -13.99 -4.22 -5.54
N VAL A 115 -13.61 -3.05 -5.04
CA VAL A 115 -13.89 -2.63 -3.67
C VAL A 115 -14.24 -1.15 -3.62
N ASP A 116 -15.25 -0.80 -2.83
CA ASP A 116 -15.59 0.58 -2.53
C ASP A 116 -14.73 1.10 -1.37
N LEU A 117 -14.14 2.28 -1.53
CA LEU A 117 -13.32 2.93 -0.53
C LEU A 117 -14.09 4.08 0.14
N ASP A 118 -14.46 3.91 1.39
CA ASP A 118 -15.12 4.96 2.18
C ASP A 118 -14.11 6.00 2.66
N LEU A 119 -14.00 7.10 1.93
CA LEU A 119 -13.09 8.19 2.26
C LEU A 119 -13.47 8.92 3.56
N ASN A 120 -14.73 8.84 4.00
CA ASN A 120 -15.15 9.45 5.27
C ASN A 120 -14.57 8.66 6.45
N SER A 121 -14.58 7.33 6.37
CA SER A 121 -13.97 6.47 7.40
C SER A 121 -12.47 6.75 7.57
N LEU A 122 -11.78 7.06 6.49
CA LEU A 122 -10.37 7.47 6.54
C LEU A 122 -10.19 8.80 7.26
N ASP A 123 -11.02 9.79 6.97
CA ASP A 123 -10.94 11.11 7.62
C ASP A 123 -11.31 11.01 9.12
N GLU A 124 -12.25 10.13 9.48
CA GLU A 124 -12.57 9.81 10.89
C GLU A 124 -11.39 9.12 11.59
N THR A 125 -10.73 8.16 10.95
CA THR A 125 -9.53 7.51 11.47
C THR A 125 -8.45 8.55 11.81
N ARG A 126 -8.19 9.48 10.89
CA ARG A 126 -7.21 10.55 11.07
C ARG A 126 -7.56 11.52 12.20
N LYS A 127 -8.84 11.78 12.40
CA LYS A 127 -9.34 12.62 13.49
C LYS A 127 -9.21 11.93 14.85
N ASN A 128 -9.57 10.65 14.91
CA ASN A 128 -9.60 9.89 16.17
C ASN A 128 -8.20 9.47 16.63
N VAL A 129 -7.28 9.23 15.70
CA VAL A 129 -5.88 8.88 15.97
C VAL A 129 -4.97 9.83 15.19
N PRO A 130 -4.72 11.07 15.68
CA PRO A 130 -4.10 12.14 14.90
C PRO A 130 -2.56 12.02 14.84
N ILE A 131 -2.03 10.87 14.41
CA ILE A 131 -0.59 10.58 14.38
C ILE A 131 0.21 11.56 13.54
N SER A 132 -0.36 12.09 12.45
CA SER A 132 0.35 13.03 11.57
C SER A 132 0.65 14.38 12.23
N THR A 133 -0.17 14.81 13.21
CA THR A 133 0.05 16.05 13.98
C THR A 133 0.82 15.80 15.28
N GLN A 134 0.90 14.54 15.72
CA GLN A 134 1.63 14.15 16.93
C GLN A 134 3.06 13.66 16.64
N ARG A 135 3.39 13.47 15.37
CA ARG A 135 4.73 13.07 14.94
C ARG A 135 5.72 14.22 15.19
N MET A 136 6.85 13.89 15.81
CA MET A 136 7.91 14.82 16.16
C MET A 136 9.18 14.46 15.37
N PRO A 137 9.32 14.92 14.10
CA PRO A 137 10.44 14.55 13.24
C PRO A 137 11.82 14.87 13.81
N GLU A 138 11.89 15.87 14.68
CA GLU A 138 13.11 16.27 15.38
C GLU A 138 13.58 15.25 16.42
N CYS A 139 12.76 14.26 16.74
CA CYS A 139 13.08 13.21 17.73
C CYS A 139 13.62 11.91 17.09
N TYR A 140 13.61 11.80 15.76
CA TYR A 140 14.03 10.58 15.06
C TYR A 140 15.04 10.86 13.96
#